data_ff135d6f97da0b175ad074d75c3a44f9
#
_entry.id   ff135d6f97da0b175ad074d75c3a44f9
#
_cell.length_a   1.000
_cell.length_b   1.000
_cell.length_c   1.000
_cell.angle_alpha   90.00
_cell.angle_beta   90.00
_cell.angle_gamma   90.00
#
_symmetry.space_group_name_H-M   'P 1'
#
loop_
_entity.id
_entity.type
_entity.pdbx_description
1 polymer ?
#
loop_
_entity_poly.entity_id
_entity_poly.type
_entity_poly.pdbx_seq_one_letter_code
_entity_poly.pdbx_strand_id
1 'polypeptide(L)'
;MTTQTVLQRVYDIKTALYGLDPKAAEDVEKALDKGIQVEAGNGIFVFELVALINELREAIRQEEAKTGGKSAQRNALKRILKHATVANPSREFLQYPFMSDGKQWFLSGVHAVGLNTPIDWCRCGSEADSPDMKRFAVKRGEEIELPELADLKAYIKFQKIEKVRRITYSYGDFVLDAQQLVDVLEVLPGAKMYHDRTKYNTAYFEHPDGIGLICPLRMQAGDEIPTVLK
;
A
#
# COMPACT_ATOMS: atom_id res chain seq x y z
N MET A 1 -5.61 -20.04 20.20
CA MET A 1 -6.16 -18.78 20.78
C MET A 1 -6.83 -18.01 19.67
N THR A 2 -8.00 -17.41 19.89
CA THR A 2 -8.66 -16.58 18.87
C THR A 2 -8.09 -15.16 18.91
N THR A 3 -8.06 -14.45 17.80
CA THR A 3 -7.61 -13.04 17.70
C THR A 3 -8.37 -12.16 18.70
N GLN A 4 -9.67 -12.40 18.88
CA GLN A 4 -10.50 -11.69 19.85
C GLN A 4 -10.03 -11.87 21.30
N THR A 5 -9.57 -13.08 21.67
CA THR A 5 -9.03 -13.37 22.99
C THR A 5 -7.71 -12.62 23.24
N VAL A 6 -6.85 -12.53 22.22
CA VAL A 6 -5.57 -11.80 22.29
C VAL A 6 -5.82 -10.30 22.41
N LEU A 7 -6.71 -9.76 21.60
CA LEU A 7 -7.09 -8.33 21.65
C LEU A 7 -7.67 -7.94 23.02
N GLN A 8 -8.53 -8.78 23.60
CA GLN A 8 -9.07 -8.53 24.94
C GLN A 8 -7.95 -8.49 26.00
N ARG A 9 -7.00 -9.41 25.95
CA ARG A 9 -5.85 -9.43 26.88
C ARG A 9 -4.96 -8.18 26.72
N VAL A 10 -4.68 -7.75 25.49
CA VAL A 10 -3.93 -6.51 25.23
C VAL A 10 -4.67 -5.30 25.79
N TYR A 11 -5.99 -5.24 25.61
CA TYR A 11 -6.83 -4.18 26.18
C TYR A 11 -6.81 -4.18 27.73
N ASP A 12 -6.91 -5.36 28.34
CA ASP A 12 -6.89 -5.51 29.80
C ASP A 12 -5.53 -5.08 30.38
N ILE A 13 -4.42 -5.42 29.73
CA ILE A 13 -3.07 -5.00 30.12
C ILE A 13 -2.93 -3.48 29.96
N LYS A 14 -3.38 -2.92 28.83
CA LYS A 14 -3.37 -1.48 28.59
C LYS A 14 -4.15 -0.74 29.70
N THR A 15 -5.36 -1.21 30.01
CA THR A 15 -6.21 -0.64 31.07
C THR A 15 -5.54 -0.71 32.43
N ALA A 16 -4.88 -1.83 32.76
CA ALA A 16 -4.15 -2.00 34.01
C ALA A 16 -2.96 -1.04 34.10
N LEU A 17 -2.19 -0.88 33.03
CA LEU A 17 -1.07 0.07 32.96
C LEU A 17 -1.52 1.51 33.17
N TYR A 18 -2.56 1.95 32.50
CA TYR A 18 -3.12 3.31 32.67
C TYR A 18 -3.68 3.54 34.08
N GLY A 19 -4.18 2.51 34.75
CA GLY A 19 -4.65 2.58 36.13
C GLY A 19 -3.52 2.71 37.17
N LEU A 20 -2.31 2.19 36.83
CA LEU A 20 -1.15 2.24 37.73
C LEU A 20 -0.30 3.50 37.51
N ASP A 21 0.02 3.81 36.28
CA ASP A 21 0.81 5.00 35.89
C ASP A 21 0.50 5.36 34.42
N PRO A 22 -0.33 6.41 34.19
CA PRO A 22 -0.69 6.84 32.85
C PRO A 22 0.52 7.26 31.99
N LYS A 23 1.56 7.80 32.61
CA LYS A 23 2.77 8.25 31.90
C LYS A 23 3.61 7.05 31.44
N ALA A 24 3.76 6.05 32.30
CA ALA A 24 4.44 4.80 31.94
C ALA A 24 3.69 4.06 30.84
N ALA A 25 2.37 4.04 30.85
CA ALA A 25 1.55 3.46 29.79
C ALA A 25 1.76 4.16 28.45
N GLU A 26 1.82 5.48 28.42
CA GLU A 26 2.08 6.27 27.22
C GLU A 26 3.51 6.03 26.67
N ASP A 27 4.50 5.91 27.53
CA ASP A 27 5.87 5.63 27.15
C ASP A 27 6.02 4.20 26.59
N VAL A 28 5.31 3.21 27.15
CA VAL A 28 5.22 1.85 26.59
C VAL A 28 4.56 1.86 25.22
N GLU A 29 3.47 2.57 25.03
CA GLU A 29 2.79 2.70 23.73
C GLU A 29 3.73 3.32 22.67
N LYS A 30 4.42 4.41 23.01
CA LYS A 30 5.42 5.06 22.14
C LYS A 30 6.62 4.16 21.80
N ALA A 31 7.04 3.36 22.76
CA ALA A 31 8.16 2.44 22.57
C ALA A 31 7.76 1.23 21.70
N LEU A 32 6.54 0.72 21.84
CA LEU A 32 5.99 -0.32 20.99
C LEU A 32 5.86 0.12 19.53
N ASP A 33 5.39 1.35 19.32
CA ASP A 33 5.29 1.95 17.98
C ASP A 33 6.66 2.11 17.31
N LYS A 34 7.71 2.31 18.10
CA LYS A 34 9.10 2.46 17.62
C LYS A 34 9.90 1.16 17.58
N GLY A 35 9.35 0.04 18.06
CA GLY A 35 10.06 -1.23 18.17
C GLY A 35 11.22 -1.22 19.18
N ILE A 36 11.20 -0.31 20.16
CA ILE A 36 12.22 -0.16 21.18
C ILE A 36 11.90 -1.09 22.37
N GLN A 37 12.91 -1.75 22.92
CA GLN A 37 12.76 -2.49 24.18
C GLN A 37 12.56 -1.50 25.31
N VAL A 38 11.50 -1.69 26.09
CA VAL A 38 11.23 -0.91 27.29
C VAL A 38 11.76 -1.66 28.49
N GLU A 39 12.71 -1.09 29.20
CA GLU A 39 13.11 -1.55 30.52
C GLU A 39 12.06 -1.07 31.55
N ALA A 40 11.06 -1.90 31.80
CA ALA A 40 10.15 -1.67 32.92
C ALA A 40 10.73 -2.29 34.20
N GLY A 41 10.59 -1.59 35.32
CA GLY A 41 11.18 -1.98 36.60
C GLY A 41 10.80 -3.35 37.19
N ASN A 42 9.89 -4.09 36.53
CA ASN A 42 9.59 -5.51 36.77
C ASN A 42 9.71 -6.25 35.44
N GLY A 43 10.83 -6.94 35.22
CA GLY A 43 11.15 -7.66 33.99
C GLY A 43 10.11 -8.69 33.53
N ILE A 44 9.29 -9.23 34.41
CA ILE A 44 8.21 -10.18 34.10
C ILE A 44 7.12 -9.53 33.23
N PHE A 45 6.79 -8.28 33.46
CA PHE A 45 5.72 -7.58 32.75
C PHE A 45 6.07 -7.32 31.27
N VAL A 46 7.34 -7.03 31.00
CA VAL A 46 7.85 -6.82 29.62
C VAL A 46 7.82 -8.11 28.82
N PHE A 47 8.17 -9.25 29.43
CA PHE A 47 8.13 -10.55 28.78
C PHE A 47 6.70 -10.97 28.42
N GLU A 48 5.73 -10.74 29.28
CA GLU A 48 4.32 -11.02 29.00
C GLU A 48 3.77 -10.13 27.90
N LEU A 49 4.10 -8.84 27.89
CA LEU A 49 3.68 -7.90 26.85
C LEU A 49 4.29 -8.27 25.50
N VAL A 50 5.58 -8.58 25.44
CA VAL A 50 6.26 -9.04 24.21
C VAL A 50 5.66 -10.35 23.71
N ALA A 51 5.36 -11.29 24.61
CA ALA A 51 4.71 -12.55 24.24
C ALA A 51 3.32 -12.29 23.64
N LEU A 52 2.50 -11.44 24.25
CA LEU A 52 1.18 -11.07 23.73
C LEU A 52 1.22 -10.35 22.40
N ILE A 53 2.20 -9.46 22.19
CA ILE A 53 2.40 -8.80 20.91
C ILE A 53 2.78 -9.81 19.83
N ASN A 54 3.63 -10.77 20.14
CA ASN A 54 4.01 -11.82 19.20
C ASN A 54 2.82 -12.74 18.88
N GLU A 55 2.02 -13.11 19.88
CA GLU A 55 0.78 -13.86 19.69
C GLU A 55 -0.23 -13.07 18.81
N LEU A 56 -0.38 -11.78 19.07
CA LEU A 56 -1.25 -10.91 18.26
C LEU A 56 -0.76 -10.82 16.80
N ARG A 57 0.54 -10.63 16.60
CA ARG A 57 1.15 -10.61 15.25
C ARG A 57 0.92 -11.93 14.53
N GLU A 58 1.07 -13.06 15.22
CA GLU A 58 0.83 -14.38 14.62
C GLU A 58 -0.65 -14.60 14.31
N ALA A 59 -1.55 -14.21 15.21
CA ALA A 59 -3.00 -14.28 14.98
C ALA A 59 -3.43 -13.40 13.77
N ILE A 60 -2.88 -12.19 13.66
CA ILE A 60 -3.10 -11.31 12.50
C ILE A 60 -2.59 -11.97 11.22
N ARG A 61 -1.38 -12.54 11.22
CA ARG A 61 -0.83 -13.27 10.07
C ARG A 61 -1.70 -14.44 9.65
N GLN A 62 -2.21 -15.22 10.62
CA GLN A 62 -3.09 -16.36 10.34
C GLN A 62 -4.44 -15.92 9.76
N GLU A 63 -5.01 -14.83 10.24
CA GLU A 63 -6.22 -14.25 9.63
C GLU A 63 -5.96 -13.66 8.25
N GLU A 64 -4.86 -12.96 8.08
CA GLU A 64 -4.43 -12.44 6.78
C GLU A 64 -4.18 -13.59 5.78
N ALA A 65 -3.64 -14.71 6.22
CA ALA A 65 -3.47 -15.92 5.39
C ALA A 65 -4.81 -16.56 5.02
N LYS A 66 -5.79 -16.57 5.93
CA LYS A 66 -7.14 -17.09 5.67
C LYS A 66 -7.94 -16.20 4.71
N THR A 67 -7.69 -14.89 4.73
CA THR A 67 -8.36 -13.90 3.88
C THR A 67 -7.63 -13.60 2.58
N GLY A 68 -6.61 -14.40 2.22
CA GLY A 68 -5.75 -14.47 1.01
C GLY A 68 -5.57 -13.22 0.13
N GLY A 69 -6.61 -12.39 -0.04
CA GLY A 69 -6.57 -11.17 -0.84
C GLY A 69 -6.21 -9.90 -0.07
N LYS A 70 -6.64 -9.77 1.19
CA LYS A 70 -6.45 -8.54 1.98
C LYS A 70 -4.98 -8.27 2.37
N SER A 71 -4.17 -9.30 2.51
CA SER A 71 -2.73 -9.15 2.80
C SER A 71 -1.97 -8.57 1.59
N ALA A 72 -2.26 -9.04 0.38
CA ALA A 72 -1.67 -8.51 -0.84
C ALA A 72 -2.07 -7.04 -1.03
N GLN A 73 -3.35 -6.72 -0.90
CA GLN A 73 -3.89 -5.36 -0.96
C GLN A 73 -3.17 -4.43 0.04
N ARG A 74 -3.10 -4.82 1.32
CA ARG A 74 -2.43 -4.03 2.37
C ARG A 74 -0.95 -3.80 2.06
N ASN A 75 -0.25 -4.83 1.59
CA ASN A 75 1.16 -4.72 1.23
C ASN A 75 1.37 -3.82 0.02
N ALA A 76 0.50 -3.88 -0.98
CA ALA A 76 0.53 -3.00 -2.14
C ALA A 76 0.33 -1.53 -1.73
N LEU A 77 -0.68 -1.23 -0.91
CA LEU A 77 -0.92 0.12 -0.40
C LEU A 77 0.26 0.66 0.43
N LYS A 78 0.89 -0.18 1.26
CA LYS A 78 2.13 0.19 1.97
C LYS A 78 3.29 0.51 1.03
N ARG A 79 3.43 -0.23 -0.09
CA ARG A 79 4.46 0.06 -1.10
C ARG A 79 4.21 1.40 -1.79
N ILE A 80 2.95 1.73 -2.11
CA ILE A 80 2.57 3.03 -2.68
C ILE A 80 3.01 4.16 -1.76
N LEU A 81 2.67 4.12 -0.47
CA LEU A 81 3.07 5.13 0.51
C LEU A 81 4.59 5.17 0.72
N LYS A 82 5.26 4.03 0.79
CA LYS A 82 6.72 3.97 0.91
C LYS A 82 7.40 4.59 -0.31
N HIS A 83 6.90 4.34 -1.51
CA HIS A 83 7.42 4.96 -2.73
C HIS A 83 7.25 6.48 -2.69
N ALA A 84 6.11 6.98 -2.20
CA ALA A 84 5.87 8.41 -2.00
C ALA A 84 6.92 9.05 -1.09
N THR A 85 7.19 8.43 0.06
CA THR A 85 8.15 8.92 1.06
C THR A 85 9.57 8.97 0.50
N VAL A 86 9.98 7.95 -0.27
CA VAL A 86 11.33 7.87 -0.84
C VAL A 86 11.52 8.84 -2.01
N ALA A 87 10.52 8.90 -2.91
CA ALA A 87 10.62 9.71 -4.13
C ALA A 87 10.36 11.21 -3.90
N ASN A 88 9.57 11.55 -2.88
CA ASN A 88 9.13 12.92 -2.59
C ASN A 88 9.16 13.23 -1.09
N PRO A 89 10.33 13.20 -0.43
CA PRO A 89 10.43 13.35 1.03
C PRO A 89 9.94 14.72 1.53
N SER A 90 9.97 15.75 0.69
CA SER A 90 9.51 17.11 1.01
C SER A 90 7.99 17.29 0.89
N ARG A 91 7.26 16.30 0.38
CA ARG A 91 5.80 16.36 0.21
C ARG A 91 5.12 15.52 1.27
N GLU A 92 4.98 16.04 2.47
CA GLU A 92 4.42 15.32 3.63
C GLU A 92 3.03 14.76 3.36
N PHE A 93 2.19 15.47 2.59
CA PHE A 93 0.84 15.01 2.25
C PHE A 93 0.80 13.70 1.46
N LEU A 94 1.89 13.31 0.78
CA LEU A 94 1.98 12.02 0.07
C LEU A 94 2.32 10.84 1.00
N GLN A 95 2.78 11.11 2.23
CA GLN A 95 3.18 10.06 3.17
C GLN A 95 1.98 9.38 3.83
N TYR A 96 0.81 9.98 3.75
CA TYR A 96 -0.43 9.48 4.34
C TYR A 96 -1.52 9.38 3.28
N PRO A 97 -2.47 8.43 3.41
CA PRO A 97 -3.66 8.46 2.60
C PRO A 97 -4.51 9.70 2.95
N PHE A 98 -5.29 10.18 2.02
CA PHE A 98 -6.15 11.34 2.19
C PHE A 98 -7.52 11.12 1.55
N MET A 99 -8.50 11.92 1.96
CA MET A 99 -9.83 11.89 1.36
C MET A 99 -9.94 12.91 0.23
N SER A 100 -10.42 12.48 -0.93
CA SER A 100 -10.76 13.35 -2.05
C SER A 100 -11.87 12.71 -2.88
N ASP A 101 -12.88 13.47 -3.25
CA ASP A 101 -14.01 13.02 -4.06
C ASP A 101 -14.70 11.74 -3.51
N GLY A 102 -14.89 11.68 -2.19
CA GLY A 102 -15.55 10.56 -1.50
C GLY A 102 -14.73 9.26 -1.46
N LYS A 103 -13.46 9.28 -1.85
CA LYS A 103 -12.56 8.12 -1.82
C LYS A 103 -11.36 8.37 -0.94
N GLN A 104 -10.86 7.29 -0.34
CA GLN A 104 -9.56 7.32 0.34
C GLN A 104 -8.46 7.03 -0.67
N TRP A 105 -7.58 7.99 -0.90
CA TRP A 105 -6.50 7.92 -1.88
C TRP A 105 -5.16 7.59 -1.25
N PHE A 106 -4.43 6.70 -1.89
CA PHE A 106 -3.03 6.36 -1.67
C PHE A 106 -2.27 6.81 -2.90
N LEU A 107 -1.38 7.78 -2.77
CA LEU A 107 -0.72 8.44 -3.90
C LEU A 107 0.79 8.44 -3.71
N SER A 108 1.53 7.94 -4.70
CA SER A 108 3.00 7.97 -4.70
C SER A 108 3.61 9.15 -5.48
N GLY A 109 2.80 9.91 -6.18
CA GLY A 109 3.23 10.94 -7.13
C GLY A 109 3.34 10.46 -8.58
N VAL A 110 3.38 9.15 -8.82
CA VAL A 110 3.40 8.53 -10.17
C VAL A 110 2.33 7.47 -10.37
N HIS A 111 1.84 6.87 -9.29
CA HIS A 111 0.67 6.00 -9.31
C HIS A 111 -0.18 6.22 -8.06
N ALA A 112 -1.45 5.91 -8.15
CA ALA A 112 -2.41 6.12 -7.08
C ALA A 112 -3.51 5.05 -7.09
N VAL A 113 -4.11 4.82 -5.91
CA VAL A 113 -5.34 4.05 -5.77
C VAL A 113 -6.30 4.80 -4.86
N GLY A 114 -7.54 4.99 -5.32
CA GLY A 114 -8.65 5.56 -4.56
C GLY A 114 -9.67 4.47 -4.23
N LEU A 115 -9.90 4.21 -2.95
CA LEU A 115 -10.84 3.22 -2.46
C LEU A 115 -12.20 3.85 -2.13
N ASN A 116 -13.30 3.24 -2.58
CA ASN A 116 -14.65 3.67 -2.25
C ASN A 116 -14.98 3.44 -0.77
N THR A 117 -14.44 2.37 -0.17
CA THR A 117 -14.56 2.08 1.25
C THR A 117 -13.22 2.39 1.93
N PRO A 118 -13.18 3.38 2.81
CA PRO A 118 -11.98 3.70 3.56
C PRO A 118 -11.51 2.53 4.43
N ILE A 119 -10.21 2.40 4.56
CA ILE A 119 -9.56 1.44 5.46
C ILE A 119 -8.93 2.18 6.65
N ASP A 120 -9.02 1.59 7.82
CA ASP A 120 -8.74 2.22 9.12
C ASP A 120 -7.36 1.91 9.70
N TRP A 121 -6.56 1.03 9.06
CA TRP A 121 -5.24 0.65 9.58
C TRP A 121 -4.15 1.71 9.42
N CYS A 122 -4.45 2.83 8.74
CA CYS A 122 -3.55 3.97 8.62
C CYS A 122 -4.30 5.29 8.81
N ARG A 123 -3.65 6.23 9.48
CA ARG A 123 -4.18 7.57 9.70
C ARG A 123 -4.23 8.34 8.38
N CYS A 124 -5.36 8.99 8.08
CA CYS A 124 -5.44 9.94 6.98
C CYS A 124 -4.72 11.25 7.30
N GLY A 125 -4.07 11.82 6.30
CA GLY A 125 -3.50 13.15 6.34
C GLY A 125 -4.58 14.25 6.37
N SER A 126 -4.14 15.50 6.45
CA SER A 126 -5.02 16.67 6.40
C SER A 126 -5.67 16.79 5.01
N GLU A 127 -6.97 17.08 4.97
CA GLU A 127 -7.69 17.35 3.72
C GLU A 127 -7.24 18.68 3.08
N ALA A 128 -6.78 19.65 3.87
CA ALA A 128 -6.42 20.99 3.41
C ALA A 128 -5.27 21.00 2.40
N ASP A 129 -4.34 20.03 2.52
CA ASP A 129 -3.15 19.94 1.65
C ASP A 129 -3.31 18.87 0.56
N SER A 130 -4.49 18.25 0.48
CA SER A 130 -4.72 17.11 -0.41
C SER A 130 -5.03 17.55 -1.84
N PRO A 131 -4.47 16.88 -2.87
CA PRO A 131 -4.76 17.21 -4.25
C PRO A 131 -6.22 16.87 -4.62
N ASP A 132 -6.81 17.69 -5.48
CA ASP A 132 -8.11 17.39 -6.09
C ASP A 132 -7.96 16.27 -7.13
N MET A 133 -8.28 15.04 -6.70
CA MET A 133 -8.12 13.84 -7.52
C MET A 133 -9.08 13.76 -8.71
N LYS A 134 -10.19 14.52 -8.72
CA LYS A 134 -11.09 14.62 -9.90
C LYS A 134 -10.36 15.01 -11.17
N ARG A 135 -9.34 15.84 -11.05
CA ARG A 135 -8.58 16.34 -12.21
C ARG A 135 -7.71 15.26 -12.84
N PHE A 136 -7.32 14.25 -12.05
CA PHE A 136 -6.41 13.18 -12.48
C PHE A 136 -7.16 11.90 -12.81
N ALA A 137 -8.26 11.61 -12.10
CA ALA A 137 -9.06 10.42 -12.26
C ALA A 137 -10.03 10.52 -13.47
N VAL A 138 -9.47 10.74 -14.65
CA VAL A 138 -10.24 10.89 -15.89
C VAL A 138 -10.07 9.64 -16.74
N LYS A 139 -11.16 8.89 -16.94
CA LYS A 139 -11.20 7.74 -17.86
C LYS A 139 -11.08 8.23 -19.30
N ARG A 140 -10.09 7.73 -20.03
CA ARG A 140 -9.80 8.10 -21.42
C ARG A 140 -9.52 6.87 -22.27
N GLY A 141 -9.92 6.94 -23.52
CA GLY A 141 -9.62 5.92 -24.51
C GLY A 141 -10.44 4.65 -24.36
N GLU A 142 -9.89 3.56 -24.82
CA GLU A 142 -10.52 2.23 -24.88
C GLU A 142 -10.00 1.32 -23.76
N GLU A 143 -10.73 0.24 -23.50
CA GLU A 143 -10.28 -0.83 -22.62
C GLU A 143 -9.08 -1.53 -23.22
N ILE A 144 -8.04 -1.70 -22.42
CA ILE A 144 -6.81 -2.41 -22.80
C ILE A 144 -6.75 -3.69 -21.99
N GLU A 145 -6.56 -4.80 -22.68
CA GLU A 145 -6.38 -6.10 -22.08
C GLU A 145 -5.08 -6.15 -21.28
N LEU A 146 -5.19 -6.60 -20.03
CA LEU A 146 -4.06 -6.74 -19.13
C LEU A 146 -3.63 -8.20 -19.03
N PRO A 147 -2.33 -8.46 -18.80
CA PRO A 147 -1.86 -9.80 -18.47
C PRO A 147 -2.42 -10.23 -17.11
N GLU A 148 -2.52 -11.52 -16.91
CA GLU A 148 -2.86 -12.08 -15.61
C GLU A 148 -1.84 -11.62 -14.55
N LEU A 149 -2.34 -11.29 -13.35
CA LEU A 149 -1.48 -10.80 -12.26
C LEU A 149 -0.38 -11.80 -11.88
N ALA A 150 -0.65 -13.10 -12.00
CA ALA A 150 0.31 -14.16 -11.74
C ALA A 150 1.47 -14.11 -12.73
N ASP A 151 1.18 -13.94 -14.03
CA ASP A 151 2.17 -13.87 -15.10
C ASP A 151 3.03 -12.61 -14.99
N LEU A 152 2.41 -11.48 -14.65
CA LEU A 152 3.11 -10.22 -14.41
C LEU A 152 4.10 -10.33 -13.23
N LYS A 153 3.69 -10.99 -12.14
CA LYS A 153 4.57 -11.26 -11.00
C LYS A 153 5.72 -12.21 -11.35
N ALA A 154 5.44 -13.26 -12.11
CA ALA A 154 6.46 -14.20 -12.60
C ALA A 154 7.48 -13.48 -13.48
N TYR A 155 7.02 -12.64 -14.40
CA TYR A 155 7.85 -11.80 -15.25
C TYR A 155 8.77 -10.88 -14.44
N ILE A 156 8.21 -10.13 -13.46
CA ILE A 156 9.02 -9.28 -12.59
C ILE A 156 10.07 -10.08 -11.83
N LYS A 157 9.72 -11.25 -11.32
CA LYS A 157 10.66 -12.12 -10.59
C LYS A 157 11.80 -12.56 -11.51
N PHE A 158 11.49 -12.97 -12.74
CA PHE A 158 12.49 -13.36 -13.74
C PHE A 158 13.43 -12.19 -14.07
N GLN A 159 12.88 -11.02 -14.40
CA GLN A 159 13.67 -9.83 -14.74
C GLN A 159 14.59 -9.36 -13.58
N LYS A 160 14.18 -9.55 -12.33
CA LYS A 160 15.03 -9.29 -11.16
C LYS A 160 16.22 -10.25 -11.08
N ILE A 161 16.04 -11.52 -11.45
CA ILE A 161 17.14 -12.50 -11.53
C ILE A 161 18.16 -12.07 -12.60
N GLU A 162 17.68 -11.61 -13.75
CA GLU A 162 18.50 -11.06 -14.84
C GLU A 162 19.10 -9.67 -14.52
N LYS A 163 18.86 -9.14 -13.32
CA LYS A 163 19.36 -7.83 -12.85
C LYS A 163 18.94 -6.65 -13.73
N VAL A 164 17.79 -6.75 -14.38
CA VAL A 164 17.22 -5.65 -15.16
C VAL A 164 16.93 -4.48 -14.23
N ARG A 165 17.51 -3.32 -14.52
CA ARG A 165 17.44 -2.13 -13.66
C ARG A 165 16.03 -1.58 -13.55
N ARG A 166 15.24 -1.61 -14.63
CA ARG A 166 13.89 -1.10 -14.68
C ARG A 166 13.00 -2.08 -15.42
N ILE A 167 12.01 -2.61 -14.70
CA ILE A 167 11.10 -3.61 -15.24
C ILE A 167 9.83 -2.88 -15.65
N THR A 168 9.49 -3.01 -16.94
CA THR A 168 8.40 -2.25 -17.55
C THR A 168 7.38 -3.18 -18.19
N TYR A 169 6.16 -2.67 -18.33
CA TYR A 169 5.09 -3.21 -19.16
C TYR A 169 4.77 -2.20 -20.24
N SER A 170 4.77 -2.64 -21.49
CA SER A 170 4.49 -1.77 -22.62
C SER A 170 3.29 -2.25 -23.42
N TYR A 171 2.47 -1.31 -23.88
CA TYR A 171 1.37 -1.53 -24.79
C TYR A 171 1.38 -0.45 -25.88
N GLY A 172 1.77 -0.82 -27.09
CA GLY A 172 2.03 0.16 -28.14
C GLY A 172 3.10 1.16 -27.72
N ASP A 173 2.79 2.44 -27.83
CA ASP A 173 3.75 3.52 -27.59
C ASP A 173 3.82 3.97 -26.11
N PHE A 174 2.99 3.45 -25.23
CA PHE A 174 3.09 3.80 -23.82
C PHE A 174 3.68 2.67 -22.98
N VAL A 175 4.41 3.06 -21.96
CA VAL A 175 5.17 2.16 -21.09
C VAL A 175 4.83 2.47 -19.63
N LEU A 176 4.51 1.43 -18.87
CA LEU A 176 4.24 1.51 -17.44
C LEU A 176 5.36 0.84 -16.64
N ASP A 177 5.57 1.27 -15.42
CA ASP A 177 6.36 0.51 -14.46
C ASP A 177 5.60 -0.76 -14.03
N ALA A 178 6.19 -1.93 -14.23
CA ALA A 178 5.53 -3.20 -13.99
C ALA A 178 5.20 -3.42 -12.52
N GLN A 179 6.02 -2.88 -11.58
CA GLN A 179 5.73 -3.01 -10.15
C GLN A 179 4.54 -2.13 -9.76
N GLN A 180 4.42 -0.93 -10.32
CA GLN A 180 3.27 -0.05 -10.09
C GLN A 180 1.98 -0.69 -10.62
N LEU A 181 2.04 -1.37 -11.76
CA LEU A 181 0.92 -2.14 -12.30
C LEU A 181 0.51 -3.27 -11.35
N VAL A 182 1.47 -4.04 -10.83
CA VAL A 182 1.20 -5.06 -9.80
C VAL A 182 0.57 -4.44 -8.57
N ASP A 183 1.07 -3.30 -8.10
CA ASP A 183 0.53 -2.64 -6.90
C ASP A 183 -0.95 -2.25 -7.08
N VAL A 184 -1.32 -1.70 -8.23
CA VAL A 184 -2.72 -1.38 -8.55
C VAL A 184 -3.58 -2.65 -8.64
N LEU A 185 -3.12 -3.69 -9.34
CA LEU A 185 -3.87 -4.93 -9.51
C LEU A 185 -3.97 -5.79 -8.24
N GLU A 186 -3.03 -5.68 -7.31
CA GLU A 186 -3.16 -6.31 -5.99
C GLU A 186 -4.18 -5.59 -5.10
N VAL A 187 -4.35 -4.28 -5.29
CA VAL A 187 -5.38 -3.51 -4.56
C VAL A 187 -6.76 -3.68 -5.20
N LEU A 188 -6.82 -3.71 -6.52
CA LEU A 188 -8.05 -3.78 -7.32
C LEU A 188 -8.00 -5.01 -8.27
N PRO A 189 -8.20 -6.23 -7.74
CA PRO A 189 -8.09 -7.46 -8.54
C PRO A 189 -9.14 -7.52 -9.64
N GLY A 190 -8.69 -7.72 -10.88
CA GLY A 190 -9.58 -7.74 -12.04
C GLY A 190 -10.04 -6.36 -12.52
N ALA A 191 -9.35 -5.29 -12.09
CA ALA A 191 -9.63 -3.95 -12.62
C ALA A 191 -9.39 -3.89 -14.13
N LYS A 192 -10.25 -3.15 -14.83
CA LYS A 192 -10.15 -2.88 -16.25
C LYS A 192 -9.29 -1.65 -16.47
N MET A 193 -8.31 -1.73 -17.35
CA MET A 193 -7.48 -0.59 -17.70
C MET A 193 -8.04 0.14 -18.92
N TYR A 194 -8.04 1.47 -18.87
CA TYR A 194 -8.43 2.35 -19.98
C TYR A 194 -7.32 3.33 -20.28
N HIS A 195 -7.02 3.51 -21.56
CA HIS A 195 -5.98 4.45 -22.01
C HIS A 195 -6.21 4.85 -23.47
N ASP A 196 -5.90 6.09 -23.82
CA ASP A 196 -5.99 6.62 -25.18
C ASP A 196 -4.72 6.38 -26.02
N ARG A 197 -3.82 5.54 -25.53
CA ARG A 197 -2.53 5.17 -26.15
C ARG A 197 -1.54 6.30 -26.30
N THR A 198 -1.80 7.44 -25.73
CA THR A 198 -0.82 8.53 -25.76
C THR A 198 0.19 8.38 -24.62
N LYS A 199 1.47 8.60 -24.87
CA LYS A 199 2.55 8.47 -23.88
C LYS A 199 2.52 9.48 -22.73
N TYR A 200 1.55 10.38 -22.71
CA TYR A 200 1.48 11.46 -21.72
C TYR A 200 0.30 11.32 -20.77
N ASN A 201 -0.73 10.59 -21.17
CA ASN A 201 -1.93 10.45 -20.36
C ASN A 201 -1.79 9.34 -19.31
N THR A 202 -2.44 9.54 -18.18
CA THR A 202 -2.48 8.57 -17.09
C THR A 202 -3.33 7.37 -17.48
N ALA A 203 -2.84 6.15 -17.27
CA ALA A 203 -3.64 4.94 -17.35
C ALA A 203 -4.67 4.94 -16.22
N TYR A 204 -5.92 4.68 -16.55
CA TYR A 204 -7.05 4.65 -15.62
C TYR A 204 -7.52 3.21 -15.41
N PHE A 205 -7.67 2.81 -14.16
CA PHE A 205 -8.13 1.47 -13.78
C PHE A 205 -9.47 1.60 -13.09
N GLU A 206 -10.46 0.87 -13.59
CA GLU A 206 -11.83 0.85 -13.07
C GLU A 206 -12.10 -0.46 -12.33
N HIS A 207 -12.63 -0.37 -11.12
CA HIS A 207 -13.04 -1.50 -10.30
C HIS A 207 -14.22 -1.12 -9.41
N PRO A 208 -15.15 -2.05 -9.07
CA PRO A 208 -16.26 -1.77 -8.15
C PRO A 208 -15.82 -1.16 -6.81
N ASP A 209 -14.67 -1.56 -6.28
CA ASP A 209 -14.16 -1.10 -4.98
C ASP A 209 -13.32 0.19 -5.07
N GLY A 210 -13.03 0.69 -6.28
CA GLY A 210 -12.21 1.89 -6.41
C GLY A 210 -11.67 2.19 -7.79
N ILE A 211 -10.69 3.08 -7.83
CA ILE A 211 -10.02 3.57 -9.04
C ILE A 211 -8.51 3.46 -8.85
N GLY A 212 -7.81 2.97 -9.87
CA GLY A 212 -6.35 3.03 -9.97
C GLY A 212 -5.89 4.03 -11.02
N LEU A 213 -4.72 4.61 -10.81
CA LEU A 213 -4.07 5.54 -11.75
C LEU A 213 -2.58 5.21 -11.84
N ILE A 214 -2.01 5.17 -13.06
CA ILE A 214 -0.56 5.05 -13.26
C ILE A 214 -0.12 6.03 -14.33
N CYS A 215 0.89 6.85 -14.02
CA CYS A 215 1.52 7.74 -14.99
C CYS A 215 2.48 6.92 -15.87
N PRO A 216 2.39 7.02 -17.22
CA PRO A 216 3.33 6.38 -18.11
C PRO A 216 4.76 6.87 -17.87
N LEU A 217 5.71 5.99 -18.13
CA LEU A 217 7.13 6.32 -18.11
C LEU A 217 7.46 7.19 -19.33
N ARG A 218 8.19 8.27 -19.09
CA ARG A 218 8.75 9.07 -20.18
C ARG A 218 10.01 8.35 -20.68
N MET A 219 9.89 7.69 -21.83
CA MET A 219 11.02 7.10 -22.52
C MET A 219 11.77 8.18 -23.30
N GLN A 220 13.09 8.17 -23.25
CA GLN A 220 13.93 9.05 -24.07
C GLN A 220 14.12 8.45 -25.45
N ALA A 221 14.42 9.28 -26.43
CA ALA A 221 14.75 8.80 -27.76
C ALA A 221 16.01 7.92 -27.72
N GLY A 222 15.89 6.66 -28.11
CA GLY A 222 16.95 5.65 -28.03
C GLY A 222 16.83 4.66 -26.88
N ASP A 223 15.89 4.86 -25.95
CA ASP A 223 15.60 3.84 -24.95
C ASP A 223 14.94 2.63 -25.65
N GLU A 224 15.52 1.45 -25.44
CA GLU A 224 14.87 0.21 -25.87
C GLU A 224 13.60 -0.02 -25.03
N ILE A 225 12.45 -0.11 -25.69
CA ILE A 225 11.20 -0.51 -25.06
C ILE A 225 11.31 -2.01 -24.80
N PRO A 226 11.41 -2.45 -23.52
CA PRO A 226 11.48 -3.87 -23.24
C PRO A 226 10.21 -4.54 -23.75
N THR A 227 10.38 -5.54 -24.60
CA THR A 227 9.25 -6.31 -25.13
C THR A 227 8.67 -7.12 -23.98
N VAL A 228 7.48 -6.80 -23.59
CA VAL A 228 6.76 -7.49 -22.52
C VAL A 228 5.83 -8.52 -23.10
N LEU A 229 5.73 -9.62 -22.38
CA LEU A 229 4.68 -10.65 -22.47
C LEU A 229 3.72 -10.48 -23.68
N LYS A 230 4.00 -11.22 -24.73
CA LYS A 230 3.03 -11.49 -25.80
C LYS A 230 2.13 -12.63 -25.37
#